data_4f3bbd79c66044e81ada8e06547145e8
#
_entry.id   4f3bbd79c66044e81ada8e06547145e8
#
_cell.length_a   1.000
_cell.length_b   1.000
_cell.length_c   1.000
_cell.angle_alpha   90.00
_cell.angle_beta   90.00
_cell.angle_gamma   90.00
#
_symmetry.space_group_name_H-M   'P 1'
#
loop_
_entity.id
_entity.type
_entity.pdbx_description
1 polymer ?
#
loop_
_entity_poly.entity_id
_entity_poly.type
_entity_poly.pdbx_seq_one_letter_code
_entity_poly.pdbx_strand_id
1 'polypeptide(L)'
;MGGSSTEGANGGQSGVYGTLGVASTGNVPGAREKAVSWTDNSGNFWLFGGLGYDSTGTDGALNDLWEFSPTTKEWTWVSGSNVGNASGVYGTLGAASASSVPGARESAISWIDTSGNLWLFGGDGNVSAGEAGGFLNDLWEYSPSAKTWTWVSGSNTGYANGVYGTKGSASASNVPSARENALSWTDTSGNLWLFGGGVFSLMTSNFDEVNDLWEFSPATKEWTWISGSNVGNANGVYGTLGVASANNVPGARESAVSWTDTNGNLWLFGGSGIDSTQDAGLFYDLWEFTPATKEWTWVSGNSTGSASVTGNPGVGTGAVSWKDSGGNLWLFGGDGFTAGENLGYLELLNELWEFKPSTNEWTLVWGGNTPCPVGVNCIYYPGTLGVYGTQGVASASNAPADRTGAVSWTDNSGNYWLFGGHGYDSTGALGQLNDLWKYQP
;
A
#
# COMPACT_ATOMS: atom_id res chain seq x y z
N MET A 1 -7.55 -1.61 19.89
CA MET A 1 -8.65 -0.64 19.79
C MET A 1 -9.93 -1.32 19.30
N GLY A 2 -9.87 -2.18 18.32
CA GLY A 2 -10.97 -2.95 17.76
C GLY A 2 -10.49 -4.27 17.18
N GLY A 3 -11.40 -5.09 16.62
CA GLY A 3 -11.08 -6.37 16.02
C GLY A 3 -10.79 -7.48 17.03
N SER A 4 -10.28 -8.61 16.53
CA SER A 4 -9.97 -9.81 17.32
C SER A 4 -8.47 -9.94 17.57
N SER A 5 -8.10 -10.52 18.70
CA SER A 5 -6.71 -10.91 18.99
C SER A 5 -6.36 -12.31 18.47
N THR A 6 -7.34 -13.02 17.90
CA THR A 6 -7.16 -14.36 17.33
C THR A 6 -7.72 -14.40 15.93
N GLU A 7 -7.09 -15.17 15.05
CA GLU A 7 -7.70 -15.51 13.77
C GLU A 7 -8.93 -16.42 13.97
N GLY A 8 -9.83 -16.44 13.00
CA GLY A 8 -10.98 -17.33 12.99
C GLY A 8 -10.58 -18.78 12.69
N ALA A 9 -11.53 -19.69 12.80
CA ALA A 9 -11.32 -21.12 12.55
C ALA A 9 -10.80 -21.46 11.14
N ASN A 10 -10.87 -20.52 10.20
CA ASN A 10 -10.47 -20.68 8.79
C ASN A 10 -9.28 -19.78 8.39
N GLY A 11 -8.52 -19.23 9.34
CA GLY A 11 -7.36 -18.37 9.05
C GLY A 11 -7.68 -16.87 9.00
N GLY A 12 -8.89 -16.45 9.41
CA GLY A 12 -9.28 -15.05 9.52
C GLY A 12 -10.69 -14.87 10.10
N GLN A 13 -11.00 -13.68 10.60
CA GLN A 13 -12.29 -13.32 11.18
C GLN A 13 -13.23 -12.77 10.11
N SER A 14 -14.47 -13.25 10.09
CA SER A 14 -15.53 -12.70 9.22
C SER A 14 -15.85 -11.25 9.56
N GLY A 15 -16.24 -10.47 8.56
CA GLY A 15 -16.73 -9.11 8.76
C GLY A 15 -18.13 -9.07 9.40
N VAL A 16 -18.36 -8.07 10.25
CA VAL A 16 -19.67 -7.75 10.81
C VAL A 16 -20.15 -6.43 10.23
N TYR A 17 -21.05 -6.48 9.27
CA TYR A 17 -21.40 -5.33 8.42
C TYR A 17 -22.51 -4.45 8.99
N GLY A 18 -23.44 -5.01 9.75
CA GLY A 18 -24.60 -4.26 10.25
C GLY A 18 -25.48 -3.74 9.10
N THR A 19 -25.97 -2.51 9.26
CA THR A 19 -26.80 -1.84 8.25
C THR A 19 -25.95 -0.87 7.43
N LEU A 20 -26.05 -0.92 6.11
CA LEU A 20 -25.33 -0.03 5.20
C LEU A 20 -25.56 1.44 5.56
N GLY A 21 -24.48 2.21 5.69
CA GLY A 21 -24.48 3.63 6.06
C GLY A 21 -24.75 3.93 7.52
N VAL A 22 -24.80 2.92 8.41
CA VAL A 22 -25.06 3.11 9.84
C VAL A 22 -23.83 2.73 10.67
N ALA A 23 -23.27 3.70 11.38
CA ALA A 23 -22.17 3.49 12.32
C ALA A 23 -22.59 2.63 13.52
N SER A 24 -21.71 1.75 13.97
CA SER A 24 -21.96 0.92 15.17
C SER A 24 -20.66 0.40 15.75
N THR A 25 -20.61 0.31 17.08
CA THR A 25 -19.51 -0.37 17.80
C THR A 25 -19.44 -1.87 17.54
N GLY A 26 -20.52 -2.46 17.02
CA GLY A 26 -20.57 -3.88 16.62
C GLY A 26 -20.09 -4.13 15.20
N ASN A 27 -19.94 -3.10 14.38
CA ASN A 27 -19.43 -3.24 13.01
C ASN A 27 -17.91 -3.43 13.05
N VAL A 28 -17.42 -4.37 12.24
CA VAL A 28 -15.98 -4.63 12.09
C VAL A 28 -15.72 -5.14 10.67
N PRO A 29 -14.78 -4.56 9.91
CA PRO A 29 -14.34 -5.16 8.66
C PRO A 29 -13.78 -6.56 8.89
N GLY A 30 -13.97 -7.47 7.94
CA GLY A 30 -13.37 -8.78 7.98
C GLY A 30 -11.84 -8.72 7.99
N ALA A 31 -11.20 -9.76 8.49
CA ALA A 31 -9.76 -9.92 8.45
C ALA A 31 -9.27 -9.84 7.00
N ARG A 32 -8.24 -9.02 6.76
CA ARG A 32 -7.78 -8.73 5.40
C ARG A 32 -6.37 -8.19 5.33
N GLU A 33 -5.78 -8.36 4.17
CA GLU A 33 -4.50 -7.80 3.78
C GLU A 33 -4.62 -7.04 2.43
N LYS A 34 -3.60 -6.23 2.09
CA LYS A 34 -3.47 -5.55 0.79
C LYS A 34 -4.69 -4.70 0.39
N ALA A 35 -5.43 -4.21 1.38
CA ALA A 35 -6.48 -3.22 1.18
C ALA A 35 -5.85 -1.84 0.94
N VAL A 36 -6.65 -0.87 0.47
CA VAL A 36 -6.22 0.53 0.41
C VAL A 36 -6.87 1.34 1.51
N SER A 37 -6.22 2.44 1.89
CA SER A 37 -6.64 3.28 3.00
C SER A 37 -6.46 4.76 2.73
N TRP A 38 -7.31 5.59 3.35
CA TRP A 38 -7.27 7.05 3.30
C TRP A 38 -7.59 7.65 4.66
N THR A 39 -7.07 8.86 4.92
CA THR A 39 -7.55 9.73 6.00
C THR A 39 -8.23 10.94 5.38
N ASP A 40 -9.51 11.16 5.65
CA ASP A 40 -10.23 12.31 5.11
C ASP A 40 -9.88 13.62 5.85
N ASN A 41 -10.36 14.75 5.32
CA ASN A 41 -10.11 16.08 5.91
C ASN A 41 -10.75 16.27 7.29
N SER A 42 -11.68 15.37 7.69
CA SER A 42 -12.31 15.36 9.02
C SER A 42 -11.54 14.48 10.01
N GLY A 43 -10.54 13.71 9.52
CA GLY A 43 -9.75 12.77 10.32
C GLY A 43 -10.42 11.40 10.48
N ASN A 44 -11.43 11.07 9.68
CA ASN A 44 -11.95 9.71 9.60
C ASN A 44 -11.04 8.85 8.73
N PHE A 45 -10.98 7.57 9.04
CA PHE A 45 -10.19 6.58 8.30
C PHE A 45 -11.08 5.80 7.35
N TRP A 46 -10.63 5.66 6.13
CA TRP A 46 -11.32 4.93 5.08
C TRP A 46 -10.53 3.69 4.69
N LEU A 47 -11.25 2.60 4.40
CA LEU A 47 -10.69 1.30 4.01
C LEU A 47 -11.49 0.77 2.84
N PHE A 48 -10.83 0.29 1.78
CA PHE A 48 -11.49 -0.34 0.64
C PHE A 48 -10.80 -1.63 0.23
N GLY A 49 -11.59 -2.67 0.03
CA GLY A 49 -11.16 -3.90 -0.62
C GLY A 49 -10.13 -4.71 0.17
N GLY A 50 -9.15 -5.25 -0.54
CA GLY A 50 -8.15 -6.19 -0.05
C GLY A 50 -8.54 -7.64 -0.28
N LEU A 51 -7.64 -8.56 0.05
CA LEU A 51 -7.88 -10.00 0.12
C LEU A 51 -8.28 -10.36 1.55
N GLY A 52 -9.43 -10.99 1.76
CA GLY A 52 -9.87 -11.26 3.12
C GLY A 52 -11.24 -11.91 3.25
N TYR A 53 -11.72 -11.95 4.49
CA TYR A 53 -12.95 -12.65 4.86
C TYR A 53 -14.17 -11.75 4.79
N ASP A 54 -15.16 -12.20 4.05
CA ASP A 54 -16.45 -11.52 3.89
C ASP A 54 -17.40 -11.75 5.09
N SER A 55 -18.66 -11.31 4.98
CA SER A 55 -19.67 -11.49 6.03
C SER A 55 -20.05 -12.96 6.28
N THR A 56 -19.76 -13.85 5.34
CA THR A 56 -20.08 -15.29 5.42
C THR A 56 -18.91 -16.13 5.91
N GLY A 57 -17.72 -15.52 6.07
CA GLY A 57 -16.48 -16.24 6.39
C GLY A 57 -15.83 -16.90 5.18
N THR A 58 -16.13 -16.41 3.99
CA THR A 58 -15.48 -16.85 2.75
C THR A 58 -14.32 -15.91 2.45
N ASP A 59 -13.14 -16.48 2.18
CA ASP A 59 -11.96 -15.75 1.75
C ASP A 59 -12.04 -15.38 0.26
N GLY A 60 -11.63 -14.16 -0.06
CA GLY A 60 -11.61 -13.66 -1.43
C GLY A 60 -11.34 -12.16 -1.52
N ALA A 61 -11.20 -11.66 -2.75
CA ALA A 61 -11.07 -10.22 -2.97
C ALA A 61 -12.35 -9.49 -2.55
N LEU A 62 -12.19 -8.31 -1.97
CA LEU A 62 -13.28 -7.51 -1.40
C LEU A 62 -13.45 -6.19 -2.18
N ASN A 63 -14.66 -5.60 -2.11
CA ASN A 63 -14.94 -4.26 -2.65
C ASN A 63 -15.77 -3.40 -1.69
N ASP A 64 -15.82 -3.81 -0.44
CA ASP A 64 -16.49 -3.06 0.61
C ASP A 64 -15.70 -1.79 0.96
N LEU A 65 -16.43 -0.68 1.07
CA LEU A 65 -15.90 0.60 1.54
C LEU A 65 -16.37 0.84 2.97
N TRP A 66 -15.42 1.08 3.84
CA TRP A 66 -15.65 1.35 5.26
C TRP A 66 -15.11 2.71 5.66
N GLU A 67 -15.80 3.34 6.60
CA GLU A 67 -15.36 4.53 7.32
C GLU A 67 -15.22 4.21 8.80
N PHE A 68 -14.10 4.58 9.40
CA PHE A 68 -13.89 4.53 10.86
C PHE A 68 -13.76 5.92 11.43
N SER A 69 -14.55 6.22 12.47
CA SER A 69 -14.43 7.46 13.22
C SER A 69 -13.55 7.25 14.45
N PRO A 70 -12.33 7.84 14.52
CA PRO A 70 -11.48 7.75 15.71
C PRO A 70 -12.12 8.38 16.96
N THR A 71 -13.08 9.28 16.77
CA THR A 71 -13.80 9.98 17.84
C THR A 71 -14.82 9.07 18.52
N THR A 72 -15.69 8.41 17.73
CA THR A 72 -16.73 7.51 18.27
C THR A 72 -16.21 6.07 18.42
N LYS A 73 -15.13 5.72 17.73
CA LYS A 73 -14.55 4.38 17.63
C LYS A 73 -15.50 3.37 16.98
N GLU A 74 -16.25 3.84 16.01
CA GLU A 74 -17.23 3.05 15.27
C GLU A 74 -16.86 2.93 13.81
N TRP A 75 -17.15 1.75 13.24
CA TRP A 75 -17.07 1.50 11.81
C TRP A 75 -18.44 1.68 11.15
N THR A 76 -18.44 2.21 9.95
CA THR A 76 -19.59 2.31 9.05
C THR A 76 -19.27 1.59 7.76
N TRP A 77 -20.07 0.59 7.38
CA TRP A 77 -20.04 0.04 6.02
C TRP A 77 -20.77 1.01 5.08
N VAL A 78 -20.03 1.65 4.16
CA VAL A 78 -20.52 2.79 3.37
C VAL A 78 -20.99 2.38 1.98
N SER A 79 -20.29 1.45 1.33
CA SER A 79 -20.55 1.04 -0.06
C SER A 79 -19.97 -0.34 -0.34
N GLY A 80 -20.24 -0.90 -1.50
CA GLY A 80 -19.74 -2.20 -1.94
C GLY A 80 -20.53 -3.38 -1.41
N SER A 81 -20.04 -4.59 -1.69
CA SER A 81 -20.67 -5.86 -1.30
C SER A 81 -20.17 -6.33 0.08
N ASN A 82 -21.01 -7.02 0.80
CA ASN A 82 -20.61 -7.77 2.01
C ASN A 82 -20.25 -9.24 1.71
N VAL A 83 -20.17 -9.60 0.42
CA VAL A 83 -19.73 -10.91 -0.07
C VAL A 83 -18.56 -10.71 -1.01
N GLY A 84 -17.53 -11.55 -0.87
CA GLY A 84 -16.29 -11.48 -1.64
C GLY A 84 -16.46 -11.72 -3.14
N ASN A 85 -15.45 -11.38 -3.91
CA ASN A 85 -15.34 -11.56 -5.35
C ASN A 85 -16.45 -10.87 -6.17
N ALA A 86 -16.99 -9.77 -5.65
CA ALA A 86 -18.05 -9.02 -6.32
C ALA A 86 -17.52 -8.31 -7.58
N SER A 87 -18.29 -8.39 -8.66
CA SER A 87 -18.00 -7.63 -9.90
C SER A 87 -18.22 -6.14 -9.71
N GLY A 88 -17.46 -5.32 -10.45
CA GLY A 88 -17.65 -3.88 -10.50
C GLY A 88 -18.89 -3.46 -11.31
N VAL A 89 -19.42 -2.29 -10.98
CA VAL A 89 -20.47 -1.61 -11.74
C VAL A 89 -19.91 -0.28 -12.25
N TYR A 90 -19.48 -0.25 -13.51
CA TYR A 90 -18.72 0.88 -14.06
C TYR A 90 -19.60 2.08 -14.46
N GLY A 91 -20.83 1.85 -14.94
CA GLY A 91 -21.68 2.92 -15.41
C GLY A 91 -21.13 3.61 -16.67
N THR A 92 -21.30 4.94 -16.75
CA THR A 92 -20.77 5.76 -17.85
C THR A 92 -19.47 6.43 -17.40
N LEU A 93 -18.42 6.34 -18.22
CA LEU A 93 -17.11 6.97 -17.95
C LEU A 93 -17.28 8.47 -17.66
N GLY A 94 -16.70 8.93 -16.56
CA GLY A 94 -16.76 10.31 -16.09
C GLY A 94 -18.07 10.72 -15.41
N ALA A 95 -19.06 9.81 -15.28
CA ALA A 95 -20.34 10.11 -14.65
C ALA A 95 -20.45 9.47 -13.26
N ALA A 96 -20.64 10.31 -12.23
CA ALA A 96 -20.87 9.85 -10.86
C ALA A 96 -22.22 9.12 -10.74
N SER A 97 -22.26 8.03 -9.99
CA SER A 97 -23.52 7.30 -9.74
C SER A 97 -23.50 6.59 -8.38
N ALA A 98 -24.65 6.60 -7.71
CA ALA A 98 -24.82 5.83 -6.47
C ALA A 98 -24.82 4.30 -6.69
N SER A 99 -25.00 3.85 -7.92
CA SER A 99 -24.91 2.43 -8.28
C SER A 99 -23.52 2.01 -8.77
N SER A 100 -22.66 2.96 -9.10
CA SER A 100 -21.29 2.65 -9.52
C SER A 100 -20.48 2.18 -8.31
N VAL A 101 -19.66 1.14 -8.51
CA VAL A 101 -18.74 0.60 -7.51
C VAL A 101 -17.58 -0.12 -8.20
N PRO A 102 -16.33 0.07 -7.76
CA PRO A 102 -15.21 -0.72 -8.27
C PRO A 102 -15.41 -2.21 -7.97
N GLY A 103 -14.87 -3.08 -8.83
CA GLY A 103 -14.85 -4.52 -8.56
C GLY A 103 -13.95 -4.87 -7.36
N ALA A 104 -14.19 -6.04 -6.78
CA ALA A 104 -13.42 -6.58 -5.69
C ALA A 104 -11.95 -6.72 -6.11
N ARG A 105 -11.02 -6.19 -5.29
CA ARG A 105 -9.61 -6.11 -5.62
C ARG A 105 -8.69 -5.98 -4.42
N GLU A 106 -7.46 -6.42 -4.60
CA GLU A 106 -6.34 -6.23 -3.70
C GLU A 106 -5.19 -5.47 -4.39
N SER A 107 -4.18 -5.06 -3.62
CA SER A 107 -2.93 -4.48 -4.14
C SER A 107 -3.12 -3.25 -5.06
N ALA A 108 -4.25 -2.56 -4.94
CA ALA A 108 -4.51 -1.29 -5.61
C ALA A 108 -3.72 -0.16 -4.93
N ILE A 109 -3.63 0.99 -5.58
CA ILE A 109 -3.09 2.20 -4.97
C ILE A 109 -4.18 3.26 -4.76
N SER A 110 -3.91 4.18 -3.84
CA SER A 110 -4.90 5.15 -3.39
C SER A 110 -4.31 6.52 -3.13
N TRP A 111 -5.13 7.56 -3.31
CA TRP A 111 -4.81 8.95 -3.03
C TRP A 111 -6.01 9.67 -2.43
N ILE A 112 -5.73 10.80 -1.81
CA ILE A 112 -6.74 11.81 -1.48
C ILE A 112 -6.40 13.12 -2.19
N ASP A 113 -7.39 13.75 -2.81
CA ASP A 113 -7.19 15.06 -3.42
C ASP A 113 -7.45 16.20 -2.41
N THR A 114 -7.13 17.43 -2.82
CA THR A 114 -7.32 18.62 -1.98
C THR A 114 -8.78 18.93 -1.64
N SER A 115 -9.73 18.34 -2.38
CA SER A 115 -11.17 18.44 -2.13
C SER A 115 -11.69 17.38 -1.15
N GLY A 116 -10.84 16.42 -0.77
CA GLY A 116 -11.18 15.30 0.10
C GLY A 116 -11.85 14.14 -0.63
N ASN A 117 -11.78 14.06 -1.96
CA ASN A 117 -12.21 12.88 -2.70
C ASN A 117 -11.14 11.79 -2.59
N LEU A 118 -11.61 10.55 -2.51
CA LEU A 118 -10.76 9.37 -2.41
C LEU A 118 -10.56 8.79 -3.81
N TRP A 119 -9.32 8.53 -4.18
CA TRP A 119 -8.95 8.01 -5.49
C TRP A 119 -8.39 6.61 -5.37
N LEU A 120 -8.72 5.73 -6.33
CA LEU A 120 -8.33 4.33 -6.39
C LEU A 120 -7.87 4.01 -7.81
N PHE A 121 -6.72 3.32 -7.96
CA PHE A 121 -6.22 2.88 -9.26
C PHE A 121 -5.71 1.46 -9.21
N GLY A 122 -6.08 0.66 -10.22
CA GLY A 122 -5.46 -0.63 -10.50
C GLY A 122 -5.72 -1.71 -9.44
N GLY A 123 -4.71 -2.50 -9.17
CA GLY A 123 -4.76 -3.71 -8.33
C GLY A 123 -5.02 -4.98 -9.12
N ASP A 124 -5.08 -6.11 -8.42
CA ASP A 124 -5.54 -7.38 -8.96
C ASP A 124 -6.99 -7.65 -8.50
N GLY A 125 -7.90 -7.92 -9.41
CA GLY A 125 -9.29 -8.08 -9.02
C GLY A 125 -10.29 -8.30 -10.15
N ASN A 126 -11.55 -8.08 -9.80
CA ASN A 126 -12.68 -8.26 -10.69
C ASN A 126 -13.04 -6.97 -11.41
N VAL A 127 -13.49 -7.12 -12.64
CA VAL A 127 -14.05 -6.06 -13.49
C VAL A 127 -15.56 -6.18 -13.60
N SER A 128 -16.16 -5.70 -14.69
CA SER A 128 -17.58 -5.85 -14.96
C SER A 128 -18.02 -7.31 -14.97
N ALA A 129 -19.28 -7.57 -14.62
CA ALA A 129 -19.83 -8.93 -14.63
C ALA A 129 -19.70 -9.58 -16.02
N GLY A 130 -19.13 -10.77 -16.06
CA GLY A 130 -18.92 -11.54 -17.30
C GLY A 130 -17.57 -11.30 -17.98
N GLU A 131 -16.79 -10.33 -17.51
CA GLU A 131 -15.43 -10.09 -17.98
C GLU A 131 -14.40 -10.79 -17.10
N ALA A 132 -13.26 -11.17 -17.66
CA ALA A 132 -12.15 -11.75 -16.91
C ALA A 132 -11.49 -10.69 -16.03
N GLY A 133 -11.29 -11.01 -14.76
CA GLY A 133 -10.51 -10.22 -13.82
C GLY A 133 -9.01 -10.33 -14.10
N GLY A 134 -8.21 -9.78 -13.20
CA GLY A 134 -6.76 -9.75 -13.20
C GLY A 134 -6.24 -8.35 -12.93
N PHE A 135 -5.04 -8.02 -13.39
CA PHE A 135 -4.48 -6.68 -13.18
C PHE A 135 -5.31 -5.61 -13.87
N LEU A 136 -5.50 -4.50 -13.19
CA LEU A 136 -6.43 -3.43 -13.54
C LEU A 136 -5.68 -2.11 -13.80
N ASN A 137 -6.29 -1.22 -14.60
CA ASN A 137 -5.83 0.15 -14.80
C ASN A 137 -6.97 1.18 -14.74
N ASP A 138 -8.10 0.78 -14.19
CA ASP A 138 -9.21 1.67 -13.98
C ASP A 138 -8.91 2.65 -12.84
N LEU A 139 -9.24 3.91 -13.08
CA LEU A 139 -9.15 5.00 -12.11
C LEU A 139 -10.54 5.39 -11.65
N TRP A 140 -10.73 5.39 -10.34
CA TRP A 140 -11.98 5.72 -9.69
C TRP A 140 -11.82 6.89 -8.72
N GLU A 141 -12.85 7.71 -8.64
CA GLU A 141 -13.01 8.78 -7.66
C GLU A 141 -14.24 8.48 -6.79
N TYR A 142 -14.07 8.48 -5.47
CA TYR A 142 -15.19 8.44 -4.53
C TYR A 142 -15.34 9.80 -3.87
N SER A 143 -16.57 10.35 -3.95
CA SER A 143 -16.93 11.58 -3.24
C SER A 143 -17.62 11.25 -1.92
N PRO A 144 -16.97 11.47 -0.75
CA PRO A 144 -17.60 11.22 0.56
C PRO A 144 -18.84 12.07 0.79
N SER A 145 -18.88 13.29 0.26
CA SER A 145 -20.00 14.21 0.40
C SER A 145 -21.23 13.77 -0.39
N ALA A 146 -21.03 13.25 -1.61
CA ALA A 146 -22.10 12.75 -2.49
C ALA A 146 -22.38 11.26 -2.28
N LYS A 147 -21.47 10.53 -1.63
CA LYS A 147 -21.51 9.07 -1.47
C LYS A 147 -21.63 8.31 -2.80
N THR A 148 -20.84 8.75 -3.78
CA THR A 148 -20.87 8.20 -5.15
C THR A 148 -19.47 7.90 -5.64
N TRP A 149 -19.37 6.80 -6.41
CA TRP A 149 -18.19 6.48 -7.20
C TRP A 149 -18.33 7.02 -8.63
N THR A 150 -17.20 7.45 -9.20
CA THR A 150 -17.05 7.83 -10.61
C THR A 150 -15.93 7.02 -11.22
N TRP A 151 -16.19 6.27 -12.28
CA TRP A 151 -15.12 5.71 -13.12
C TRP A 151 -14.57 6.81 -14.02
N VAL A 152 -13.32 7.23 -13.76
CA VAL A 152 -12.72 8.44 -14.35
C VAL A 152 -11.89 8.13 -15.59
N SER A 153 -11.14 7.03 -15.60
CA SER A 153 -10.19 6.69 -16.67
C SER A 153 -9.89 5.20 -16.65
N GLY A 154 -9.15 4.72 -17.65
CA GLY A 154 -8.73 3.33 -17.76
C GLY A 154 -9.80 2.41 -18.34
N SER A 155 -9.52 1.11 -18.30
CA SER A 155 -10.37 0.06 -18.90
C SER A 155 -11.29 -0.59 -17.86
N ASN A 156 -12.40 -1.12 -18.31
CA ASN A 156 -13.27 -2.01 -17.52
C ASN A 156 -13.03 -3.50 -17.81
N THR A 157 -11.87 -3.83 -18.39
CA THR A 157 -11.38 -5.20 -18.62
C THR A 157 -10.00 -5.37 -17.98
N GLY A 158 -9.68 -6.57 -17.51
CA GLY A 158 -8.36 -6.88 -16.94
C GLY A 158 -7.23 -6.85 -17.97
N TYR A 159 -6.00 -6.72 -17.49
CA TYR A 159 -4.75 -6.76 -18.26
C TYR A 159 -4.66 -5.74 -19.39
N ALA A 160 -5.28 -4.58 -19.23
CA ALA A 160 -5.28 -3.55 -20.26
C ALA A 160 -3.88 -2.93 -20.42
N ASN A 161 -3.45 -2.77 -21.67
CA ASN A 161 -2.18 -2.11 -21.99
C ASN A 161 -2.21 -0.61 -21.66
N GLY A 162 -1.05 -0.07 -21.27
CA GLY A 162 -0.88 1.38 -21.10
C GLY A 162 -0.79 2.12 -22.43
N VAL A 163 -1.16 3.40 -22.40
CA VAL A 163 -0.97 4.36 -23.49
C VAL A 163 -0.07 5.48 -22.99
N TYR A 164 1.19 5.47 -23.40
CA TYR A 164 2.22 6.35 -22.83
C TYR A 164 2.24 7.76 -23.46
N GLY A 165 1.86 7.90 -24.73
CA GLY A 165 1.95 9.16 -25.45
C GLY A 165 3.39 9.69 -25.54
N THR A 166 3.54 11.02 -25.43
CA THR A 166 4.86 11.68 -25.43
C THR A 166 5.26 11.99 -23.99
N LYS A 167 6.47 11.59 -23.58
CA LYS A 167 7.02 11.84 -22.24
C LYS A 167 6.95 13.33 -21.90
N GLY A 168 6.42 13.67 -20.74
CA GLY A 168 6.22 15.04 -20.26
C GLY A 168 4.99 15.76 -20.83
N SER A 169 4.16 15.09 -21.65
CA SER A 169 2.96 15.69 -22.24
C SER A 169 1.69 15.06 -21.68
N ALA A 170 0.84 15.86 -21.04
CA ALA A 170 -0.47 15.42 -20.56
C ALA A 170 -1.40 15.13 -21.74
N SER A 171 -2.26 14.11 -21.60
CA SER A 171 -3.30 13.81 -22.57
C SER A 171 -4.42 12.96 -21.94
N ALA A 172 -5.66 13.22 -22.36
CA ALA A 172 -6.81 12.40 -21.96
C ALA A 172 -6.74 10.96 -22.49
N SER A 173 -5.89 10.67 -23.49
CA SER A 173 -5.65 9.31 -24.00
C SER A 173 -4.54 8.57 -23.26
N ASN A 174 -3.73 9.26 -22.49
CA ASN A 174 -2.68 8.63 -21.71
C ASN A 174 -3.30 7.81 -20.57
N VAL A 175 -2.77 6.63 -20.33
CA VAL A 175 -3.16 5.79 -19.19
C VAL A 175 -2.03 4.82 -18.84
N PRO A 176 -1.67 4.65 -17.57
CA PRO A 176 -0.72 3.59 -17.18
C PRO A 176 -1.27 2.20 -17.51
N SER A 177 -0.38 1.23 -17.71
CA SER A 177 -0.78 -0.18 -17.88
C SER A 177 -1.45 -0.73 -16.62
N ALA A 178 -2.26 -1.77 -16.80
CA ALA A 178 -2.85 -2.53 -15.71
C ALA A 178 -1.74 -3.10 -14.82
N ARG A 179 -1.84 -2.83 -13.50
CA ARG A 179 -0.79 -3.13 -12.53
C ARG A 179 -1.30 -3.27 -11.12
N GLU A 180 -0.51 -3.97 -10.32
CA GLU A 180 -0.67 -4.08 -8.88
C GLU A 180 0.59 -3.60 -8.15
N ASN A 181 0.49 -3.42 -6.82
CA ASN A 181 1.61 -3.12 -5.91
C ASN A 181 2.47 -1.92 -6.33
N ALA A 182 1.91 -0.96 -7.07
CA ALA A 182 2.59 0.28 -7.41
C ALA A 182 2.69 1.21 -6.17
N LEU A 183 3.48 2.26 -6.30
CA LEU A 183 3.62 3.31 -5.30
C LEU A 183 2.78 4.52 -5.64
N SER A 184 2.33 5.24 -4.61
CA SER A 184 1.48 6.41 -4.76
C SER A 184 1.87 7.57 -3.86
N TRP A 185 1.76 8.80 -4.37
CA TRP A 185 1.97 10.04 -3.61
C TRP A 185 0.98 11.11 -4.07
N THR A 186 0.71 12.07 -3.18
CA THR A 186 0.04 13.32 -3.54
C THR A 186 1.03 14.47 -3.32
N ASP A 187 1.25 15.31 -4.33
CA ASP A 187 2.10 16.48 -4.19
C ASP A 187 1.36 17.66 -3.53
N THR A 188 2.10 18.74 -3.25
CA THR A 188 1.55 19.95 -2.62
C THR A 188 0.55 20.70 -3.50
N SER A 189 0.53 20.42 -4.81
CA SER A 189 -0.44 20.98 -5.78
C SER A 189 -1.70 20.11 -5.89
N GLY A 190 -1.73 18.95 -5.25
CA GLY A 190 -2.83 18.00 -5.31
C GLY A 190 -2.81 17.08 -6.54
N ASN A 191 -1.69 17.02 -7.28
CA ASN A 191 -1.52 16.03 -8.32
C ASN A 191 -1.21 14.66 -7.68
N LEU A 192 -1.70 13.60 -8.33
CA LEU A 192 -1.55 12.22 -7.87
C LEU A 192 -0.41 11.57 -8.66
N TRP A 193 0.54 10.99 -7.95
CA TRP A 193 1.73 10.38 -8.53
C TRP A 193 1.70 8.87 -8.38
N LEU A 194 2.16 8.16 -9.42
CA LEU A 194 2.26 6.71 -9.47
C LEU A 194 3.63 6.30 -9.97
N PHE A 195 4.28 5.33 -9.30
CA PHE A 195 5.55 4.75 -9.73
C PHE A 195 5.53 3.23 -9.65
N GLY A 196 6.05 2.58 -10.69
CA GLY A 196 6.34 1.15 -10.67
C GLY A 196 5.12 0.26 -10.58
N GLY A 197 5.30 -0.88 -9.96
CA GLY A 197 4.32 -1.95 -9.79
C GLY A 197 4.58 -3.14 -10.70
N GLY A 198 3.88 -4.25 -10.41
CA GLY A 198 3.85 -5.46 -11.22
C GLY A 198 2.86 -5.34 -12.38
N VAL A 199 3.26 -5.75 -13.57
CA VAL A 199 2.42 -5.79 -14.77
C VAL A 199 2.43 -7.19 -15.37
N PHE A 200 1.35 -7.58 -16.03
CA PHE A 200 1.29 -8.88 -16.71
C PHE A 200 1.01 -8.69 -18.21
N SER A 201 1.88 -9.24 -19.02
CA SER A 201 1.74 -9.22 -20.48
C SER A 201 1.05 -10.49 -20.97
N LEU A 202 -0.21 -10.37 -21.43
CA LEU A 202 -0.91 -11.49 -22.06
C LEU A 202 -0.22 -12.01 -23.34
N MET A 203 0.55 -11.15 -24.01
CA MET A 203 1.25 -11.55 -25.26
C MET A 203 2.46 -12.47 -24.99
N THR A 204 3.17 -12.23 -23.90
CA THR A 204 4.37 -13.00 -23.51
C THR A 204 4.10 -13.98 -22.37
N SER A 205 2.94 -13.84 -21.70
CA SER A 205 2.60 -14.56 -20.46
C SER A 205 3.65 -14.35 -19.35
N ASN A 206 4.30 -13.20 -19.35
CA ASN A 206 5.30 -12.83 -18.35
C ASN A 206 4.72 -11.84 -17.36
N PHE A 207 5.15 -11.99 -16.11
CA PHE A 207 5.08 -10.98 -15.07
C PHE A 207 6.35 -10.14 -15.14
N ASP A 208 6.21 -8.84 -15.25
CA ASP A 208 7.31 -7.88 -15.29
C ASP A 208 7.06 -6.79 -14.26
N GLU A 209 8.10 -6.24 -13.66
CA GLU A 209 8.01 -4.99 -12.91
C GLU A 209 8.29 -3.80 -13.84
N VAL A 210 7.75 -2.63 -13.48
CA VAL A 210 7.98 -1.40 -14.22
C VAL A 210 8.61 -0.31 -13.35
N ASN A 211 9.22 0.71 -13.98
CA ASN A 211 9.79 1.87 -13.29
C ASN A 211 9.31 3.20 -13.88
N ASP A 212 8.17 3.16 -14.55
CA ASP A 212 7.55 4.36 -15.09
C ASP A 212 6.95 5.23 -13.98
N LEU A 213 7.18 6.53 -14.08
CA LEU A 213 6.62 7.54 -13.17
C LEU A 213 5.56 8.33 -13.92
N TRP A 214 4.38 8.41 -13.33
CA TRP A 214 3.22 9.10 -13.87
C TRP A 214 2.70 10.16 -12.92
N GLU A 215 2.21 11.24 -13.48
CA GLU A 215 1.46 12.29 -12.80
C GLU A 215 0.03 12.32 -13.34
N PHE A 216 -0.97 12.30 -12.46
CA PHE A 216 -2.37 12.54 -12.80
C PHE A 216 -2.83 13.86 -12.21
N SER A 217 -3.43 14.70 -13.05
CA SER A 217 -4.05 15.96 -12.61
C SER A 217 -5.56 15.77 -12.39
N PRO A 218 -6.07 15.82 -11.14
CA PRO A 218 -7.51 15.76 -10.87
C PRO A 218 -8.29 16.90 -11.55
N ALA A 219 -7.65 18.03 -11.78
CA ALA A 219 -8.28 19.21 -12.40
C ALA A 219 -8.55 19.01 -13.89
N THR A 220 -7.62 18.41 -14.65
CA THR A 220 -7.76 18.17 -16.09
C THR A 220 -8.21 16.75 -16.40
N LYS A 221 -8.09 15.82 -15.43
CA LYS A 221 -8.33 14.38 -15.56
C LYS A 221 -7.44 13.73 -16.62
N GLU A 222 -6.19 14.19 -16.69
CA GLU A 222 -5.20 13.72 -17.65
C GLU A 222 -3.98 13.11 -16.94
N TRP A 223 -3.45 12.05 -17.54
CA TRP A 223 -2.17 11.44 -17.14
C TRP A 223 -1.01 12.02 -17.94
N THR A 224 0.13 12.17 -17.28
CA THR A 224 1.42 12.54 -17.89
C THR A 224 2.46 11.49 -17.54
N TRP A 225 3.08 10.85 -18.52
CA TRP A 225 4.27 10.02 -18.29
C TRP A 225 5.49 10.91 -18.08
N ILE A 226 6.07 10.90 -16.88
CA ILE A 226 7.13 11.84 -16.46
C ILE A 226 8.52 11.26 -16.67
N SER A 227 8.77 10.03 -16.20
CA SER A 227 10.11 9.43 -16.13
C SER A 227 10.02 7.91 -16.27
N GLY A 228 11.16 7.23 -16.28
CA GLY A 228 11.24 5.78 -16.36
C GLY A 228 11.06 5.22 -17.77
N SER A 229 10.95 3.91 -17.86
CA SER A 229 10.80 3.13 -19.08
C SER A 229 9.34 2.77 -19.33
N ASN A 230 8.96 2.58 -20.58
CA ASN A 230 7.70 1.95 -20.98
C ASN A 230 7.86 0.45 -21.31
N VAL A 231 8.98 -0.12 -20.93
CA VAL A 231 9.29 -1.56 -21.08
C VAL A 231 9.52 -2.14 -19.69
N GLY A 232 8.99 -3.32 -19.43
CA GLY A 232 9.16 -4.04 -18.17
C GLY A 232 10.61 -4.40 -17.87
N ASN A 233 10.90 -4.68 -16.61
CA ASN A 233 12.19 -5.12 -16.08
C ASN A 233 13.36 -4.18 -16.42
N ALA A 234 13.09 -2.88 -16.47
CA ALA A 234 14.10 -1.88 -16.77
C ALA A 234 15.04 -1.66 -15.56
N ASN A 235 16.35 -1.63 -15.85
CA ASN A 235 17.38 -1.39 -14.83
C ASN A 235 17.27 -0.02 -14.19
N GLY A 236 17.70 0.08 -12.94
CA GLY A 236 17.94 1.35 -12.28
C GLY A 236 19.17 2.10 -12.84
N VAL A 237 19.08 3.43 -12.88
CA VAL A 237 20.19 4.33 -13.18
C VAL A 237 20.47 5.16 -11.93
N TYR A 238 21.51 4.83 -11.20
CA TYR A 238 21.78 5.36 -9.87
C TYR A 238 22.57 6.68 -9.86
N GLY A 239 23.42 6.90 -10.85
CA GLY A 239 24.26 8.09 -10.92
C GLY A 239 25.24 8.21 -9.73
N THR A 240 25.36 9.41 -9.19
CA THR A 240 26.21 9.69 -8.01
C THR A 240 25.33 9.81 -6.77
N LEU A 241 25.70 9.12 -5.69
CA LEU A 241 24.99 9.15 -4.40
C LEU A 241 24.80 10.59 -3.91
N GLY A 242 23.59 10.95 -3.52
CA GLY A 242 23.21 12.29 -3.06
C GLY A 242 23.13 13.37 -4.13
N VAL A 243 23.26 13.02 -5.42
CA VAL A 243 23.19 14.00 -6.52
C VAL A 243 21.95 13.78 -7.37
N ALA A 244 21.07 14.78 -7.42
CA ALA A 244 19.89 14.78 -8.27
C ALA A 244 20.27 14.81 -9.77
N SER A 245 19.54 14.10 -10.59
CA SER A 245 19.73 14.10 -12.04
C SER A 245 18.48 13.64 -12.78
N ALA A 246 18.19 14.26 -13.92
CA ALA A 246 17.13 13.83 -14.82
C ALA A 246 17.37 12.44 -15.46
N ASN A 247 18.60 11.94 -15.38
CA ASN A 247 18.95 10.59 -15.84
C ASN A 247 18.80 9.51 -14.75
N ASN A 248 18.73 9.90 -13.49
CA ASN A 248 18.54 8.96 -12.40
C ASN A 248 17.13 8.38 -12.46
N VAL A 249 17.01 7.08 -12.25
CA VAL A 249 15.72 6.37 -12.17
C VAL A 249 15.90 5.16 -11.28
N PRO A 250 15.04 4.92 -10.29
CA PRO A 250 15.04 3.64 -9.57
C PRO A 250 14.80 2.47 -10.53
N GLY A 251 15.30 1.28 -10.19
CA GLY A 251 15.01 0.07 -10.97
C GLY A 251 13.53 -0.29 -10.95
N ALA A 252 13.09 -1.04 -11.93
CA ALA A 252 11.73 -1.57 -12.01
C ALA A 252 11.42 -2.36 -10.74
N ARG A 253 10.31 -2.01 -10.06
CA ARG A 253 9.97 -2.58 -8.74
C ARG A 253 8.50 -2.46 -8.37
N GLU A 254 8.12 -3.31 -7.43
CA GLU A 254 6.81 -3.29 -6.77
C GLU A 254 6.94 -3.35 -5.24
N SER A 255 5.83 -3.15 -4.54
CA SER A 255 5.71 -3.34 -3.08
C SER A 255 6.72 -2.55 -2.23
N ALA A 256 7.31 -1.48 -2.75
CA ALA A 256 8.15 -0.57 -1.99
C ALA A 256 7.30 0.31 -1.06
N VAL A 257 7.95 1.05 -0.18
CA VAL A 257 7.28 1.99 0.74
C VAL A 257 7.46 3.42 0.25
N SER A 258 6.45 4.26 0.46
CA SER A 258 6.44 5.63 -0.05
C SER A 258 5.99 6.67 0.97
N TRP A 259 6.55 7.88 0.89
CA TRP A 259 6.20 9.04 1.72
C TRP A 259 6.27 10.33 0.91
N THR A 260 5.55 11.35 1.38
CA THR A 260 5.76 12.74 0.94
C THR A 260 6.31 13.54 2.11
N ASP A 261 7.47 14.19 1.95
CA ASP A 261 8.04 15.02 3.01
C ASP A 261 7.31 16.37 3.17
N THR A 262 7.80 17.21 4.08
CA THR A 262 7.20 18.54 4.33
C THR A 262 7.45 19.55 3.19
N ASN A 263 8.43 19.30 2.31
CA ASN A 263 8.75 20.12 1.15
C ASN A 263 7.96 19.68 -0.10
N GLY A 264 7.25 18.56 -0.01
CA GLY A 264 6.51 17.97 -1.13
C GLY A 264 7.36 17.06 -2.02
N ASN A 265 8.57 16.67 -1.58
CA ASN A 265 9.36 15.66 -2.27
C ASN A 265 8.77 14.27 -1.99
N LEU A 266 8.87 13.39 -2.97
CA LEU A 266 8.34 12.04 -2.92
C LEU A 266 9.47 11.07 -2.61
N TRP A 267 9.31 10.27 -1.54
CA TRP A 267 10.32 9.33 -1.07
C TRP A 267 9.90 7.91 -1.35
N LEU A 268 10.86 7.06 -1.70
CA LEU A 268 10.71 5.64 -1.98
C LEU A 268 11.79 4.85 -1.26
N PHE A 269 11.41 3.76 -0.58
CA PHE A 269 12.34 2.84 0.07
C PHE A 269 12.01 1.39 -0.24
N GLY A 270 13.00 0.60 -0.65
CA GLY A 270 12.90 -0.84 -0.77
C GLY A 270 12.10 -1.34 -1.97
N GLY A 271 11.32 -2.39 -1.75
CA GLY A 271 10.57 -3.11 -2.77
C GLY A 271 11.29 -4.32 -3.33
N SER A 272 10.63 -5.03 -4.22
CA SER A 272 11.12 -6.18 -4.98
C SER A 272 11.19 -5.81 -6.46
N GLY A 273 12.23 -6.20 -7.19
CA GLY A 273 12.34 -5.87 -8.63
C GLY A 273 13.72 -6.08 -9.22
N ILE A 274 14.06 -5.28 -10.24
CA ILE A 274 15.26 -5.41 -11.07
C ILE A 274 16.27 -4.32 -10.73
N ASP A 275 17.48 -4.72 -10.37
CA ASP A 275 18.54 -3.82 -9.95
C ASP A 275 19.32 -3.17 -11.12
N SER A 276 20.43 -2.48 -10.82
CA SER A 276 21.27 -1.83 -11.83
C SER A 276 22.03 -2.81 -12.75
N THR A 277 22.09 -4.11 -12.38
CA THR A 277 22.83 -5.17 -13.09
C THR A 277 21.92 -6.17 -13.80
N GLN A 278 20.61 -5.98 -13.75
CA GLN A 278 19.55 -6.89 -14.24
C GLN A 278 19.31 -8.12 -13.34
N ASP A 279 19.76 -8.08 -12.11
CA ASP A 279 19.44 -9.13 -11.15
C ASP A 279 18.14 -8.79 -10.42
N ALA A 280 17.28 -9.81 -10.25
CA ALA A 280 16.04 -9.69 -9.47
C ALA A 280 16.34 -9.85 -7.98
N GLY A 281 15.71 -9.04 -7.14
CA GLY A 281 15.89 -9.12 -5.71
C GLY A 281 15.11 -8.10 -4.90
N LEU A 282 15.35 -8.11 -3.59
CA LEU A 282 14.83 -7.10 -2.67
C LEU A 282 15.78 -5.92 -2.60
N PHE A 283 15.21 -4.73 -2.52
CA PHE A 283 15.95 -3.49 -2.41
C PHE A 283 15.94 -2.93 -0.99
N TYR A 284 17.04 -2.22 -0.67
CA TYR A 284 17.22 -1.46 0.57
C TYR A 284 17.75 -0.05 0.24
N ASP A 285 17.48 0.40 -0.98
CA ASP A 285 17.84 1.73 -1.46
C ASP A 285 16.75 2.75 -1.13
N LEU A 286 17.18 3.96 -0.84
CA LEU A 286 16.32 5.08 -0.56
C LEU A 286 16.48 6.13 -1.66
N TRP A 287 15.37 6.57 -2.20
CA TRP A 287 15.29 7.56 -3.26
C TRP A 287 14.39 8.73 -2.89
N GLU A 288 14.76 9.89 -3.37
CA GLU A 288 13.97 11.11 -3.33
C GLU A 288 13.68 11.59 -4.74
N PHE A 289 12.41 11.90 -5.04
CA PHE A 289 12.01 12.57 -6.27
C PHE A 289 11.52 13.97 -5.95
N THR A 290 12.06 14.96 -6.65
CA THR A 290 11.67 16.36 -6.53
C THR A 290 10.71 16.74 -7.67
N PRO A 291 9.39 16.90 -7.44
CA PRO A 291 8.41 17.22 -8.49
C PRO A 291 8.72 18.50 -9.27
N ALA A 292 9.31 19.49 -8.60
CA ALA A 292 9.63 20.80 -9.22
C ALA A 292 10.71 20.69 -10.30
N THR A 293 11.73 19.85 -10.11
CA THR A 293 12.82 19.64 -11.08
C THR A 293 12.60 18.41 -11.95
N LYS A 294 11.71 17.49 -11.51
CA LYS A 294 11.46 16.17 -12.11
C LYS A 294 12.72 15.30 -12.12
N GLU A 295 13.49 15.35 -11.04
CA GLU A 295 14.73 14.62 -10.87
C GLU A 295 14.66 13.67 -9.69
N TRP A 296 15.31 12.49 -9.85
CA TRP A 296 15.54 11.54 -8.79
C TRP A 296 16.92 11.73 -8.17
N THR A 297 16.99 11.56 -6.85
CA THR A 297 18.23 11.47 -6.07
C THR A 297 18.31 10.10 -5.42
N TRP A 298 19.36 9.35 -5.67
CA TRP A 298 19.71 8.18 -4.87
C TRP A 298 20.34 8.63 -3.56
N VAL A 299 19.62 8.43 -2.44
CA VAL A 299 19.97 9.02 -1.14
C VAL A 299 20.83 8.07 -0.31
N SER A 300 20.49 6.77 -0.27
CA SER A 300 21.24 5.76 0.47
C SER A 300 20.95 4.34 -0.03
N GLY A 301 21.64 3.35 0.53
CA GLY A 301 21.50 1.93 0.17
C GLY A 301 22.39 1.51 -1.00
N ASN A 302 22.15 0.31 -1.52
CA ASN A 302 22.94 -0.29 -2.59
C ASN A 302 22.22 -0.21 -3.93
N SER A 303 23.00 -0.14 -5.02
CA SER A 303 22.47 -0.19 -6.39
C SER A 303 22.21 -1.61 -6.90
N THR A 304 22.59 -2.62 -6.14
CA THR A 304 22.37 -4.05 -6.44
C THR A 304 21.45 -4.65 -5.39
N GLY A 305 20.49 -5.47 -5.84
CA GLY A 305 19.61 -6.23 -4.95
C GLY A 305 20.45 -7.27 -4.19
N SER A 306 20.79 -7.01 -2.95
CA SER A 306 21.43 -8.00 -2.07
C SER A 306 21.46 -7.53 -0.62
N ALA A 307 21.55 -8.51 0.25
CA ALA A 307 21.67 -8.50 1.71
C ALA A 307 21.60 -7.16 2.43
N SER A 308 20.77 -7.14 3.46
CA SER A 308 20.56 -6.02 4.38
C SER A 308 21.89 -5.35 4.80
N VAL A 309 21.89 -4.02 4.76
CA VAL A 309 22.98 -3.20 5.29
C VAL A 309 22.74 -3.03 6.79
N THR A 310 23.73 -3.33 7.62
CA THR A 310 23.65 -3.07 9.07
C THR A 310 23.26 -1.61 9.34
N GLY A 311 22.21 -1.41 10.13
CA GLY A 311 21.73 -0.08 10.51
C GLY A 311 20.57 0.48 9.68
N ASN A 312 20.06 -0.28 8.69
CA ASN A 312 18.86 0.04 7.91
C ASN A 312 17.75 -0.97 8.21
N PRO A 313 16.47 -0.62 7.96
CA PRO A 313 15.39 -1.58 8.03
C PRO A 313 15.67 -2.78 7.11
N GLY A 314 15.43 -3.98 7.62
CA GLY A 314 15.54 -5.22 6.86
C GLY A 314 14.35 -5.48 5.94
N VAL A 315 13.46 -4.51 5.78
CA VAL A 315 12.21 -4.62 5.04
C VAL A 315 12.46 -4.57 3.55
N GLY A 316 12.03 -5.60 2.84
CA GLY A 316 11.97 -5.63 1.38
C GLY A 316 10.62 -5.17 0.86
N THR A 317 9.50 -5.71 1.37
CA THR A 317 8.15 -5.50 0.82
C THR A 317 7.06 -5.43 1.90
N GLY A 318 5.89 -4.88 1.55
CA GLY A 318 4.65 -5.03 2.33
C GLY A 318 4.59 -4.32 3.68
N ALA A 319 5.57 -3.46 4.00
CA ALA A 319 5.53 -2.63 5.20
C ALA A 319 4.52 -1.48 5.08
N VAL A 320 4.09 -0.96 6.22
CA VAL A 320 3.32 0.27 6.27
C VAL A 320 4.18 1.45 6.68
N SER A 321 3.74 2.65 6.28
CA SER A 321 4.49 3.88 6.51
C SER A 321 3.63 5.01 7.07
N TRP A 322 4.28 5.90 7.82
CA TRP A 322 3.70 7.15 8.33
C TRP A 322 4.70 8.28 8.21
N LYS A 323 4.20 9.50 8.32
CA LYS A 323 4.98 10.71 8.46
C LYS A 323 4.56 11.43 9.75
N ASP A 324 5.53 11.85 10.56
CA ASP A 324 5.25 12.69 11.72
C ASP A 324 5.14 14.18 11.36
N SER A 325 4.77 14.99 12.33
CA SER A 325 4.68 16.44 12.17
C SER A 325 6.05 17.13 11.98
N GLY A 326 7.14 16.47 12.34
CA GLY A 326 8.53 16.90 12.12
C GLY A 326 9.06 16.58 10.73
N GLY A 327 8.31 15.81 9.93
CA GLY A 327 8.72 15.35 8.61
C GLY A 327 9.60 14.10 8.63
N ASN A 328 9.73 13.42 9.78
CA ASN A 328 10.39 12.13 9.84
C ASN A 328 9.48 11.05 9.25
N LEU A 329 10.08 10.05 8.63
CA LEU A 329 9.40 8.96 7.96
C LEU A 329 9.43 7.73 8.86
N TRP A 330 8.30 7.08 9.05
CA TRP A 330 8.16 5.93 9.91
C TRP A 330 7.74 4.70 9.11
N LEU A 331 8.25 3.53 9.51
CA LEU A 331 8.04 2.28 8.81
C LEU A 331 7.80 1.16 9.83
N PHE A 332 6.82 0.29 9.58
CA PHE A 332 6.52 -0.85 10.45
C PHE A 332 6.21 -2.11 9.66
N GLY A 333 6.75 -3.23 10.13
CA GLY A 333 6.45 -4.57 9.64
C GLY A 333 6.96 -4.85 8.23
N GLY A 334 6.26 -5.68 7.49
CA GLY A 334 6.60 -6.13 6.14
C GLY A 334 7.29 -7.47 6.10
N ASP A 335 7.72 -7.87 4.90
CA ASP A 335 8.53 -9.05 4.62
C ASP A 335 9.97 -8.61 4.35
N GLY A 336 10.94 -9.30 4.93
CA GLY A 336 12.34 -8.94 4.73
C GLY A 336 13.32 -9.82 5.50
N PHE A 337 14.51 -9.27 5.72
CA PHE A 337 15.54 -9.91 6.54
C PHE A 337 15.73 -9.11 7.82
N THR A 338 15.87 -9.77 8.96
CA THR A 338 16.25 -9.08 10.19
C THR A 338 17.60 -8.38 10.03
N ALA A 339 17.72 -7.18 10.60
CA ALA A 339 18.91 -6.34 10.47
C ALA A 339 20.19 -7.09 10.92
N GLY A 340 21.12 -7.29 9.99
CA GLY A 340 22.42 -7.95 10.23
C GLY A 340 22.48 -9.44 9.93
N GLU A 341 21.42 -10.08 9.48
CA GLU A 341 21.43 -11.50 9.15
C GLU A 341 21.11 -11.76 7.67
N ASN A 342 21.98 -12.51 7.02
CA ASN A 342 21.81 -12.95 5.63
C ASN A 342 21.51 -14.47 5.64
N LEU A 343 20.31 -14.85 6.09
CA LEU A 343 19.92 -16.26 6.26
C LEU A 343 19.24 -16.87 5.05
N GLY A 344 19.03 -16.10 3.98
CA GLY A 344 18.43 -16.60 2.72
C GLY A 344 16.93 -16.92 2.80
N TYR A 345 16.25 -16.52 3.88
CA TYR A 345 14.81 -16.68 4.06
C TYR A 345 14.18 -15.34 4.40
N LEU A 346 13.02 -15.06 3.78
CA LEU A 346 12.18 -13.91 4.12
C LEU A 346 11.39 -14.22 5.39
N GLU A 347 11.33 -13.26 6.29
CA GLU A 347 10.57 -13.33 7.54
C GLU A 347 9.58 -12.17 7.60
N LEU A 348 8.43 -12.41 8.26
CA LEU A 348 7.54 -11.33 8.66
C LEU A 348 8.23 -10.53 9.77
N LEU A 349 8.09 -9.20 9.72
CA LEU A 349 8.74 -8.28 10.63
C LEU A 349 7.73 -7.55 11.53
N ASN A 350 8.19 -7.12 12.71
CA ASN A 350 7.46 -6.22 13.61
C ASN A 350 8.29 -5.02 14.05
N GLU A 351 9.33 -4.71 13.31
CA GLU A 351 10.20 -3.59 13.61
C GLU A 351 9.53 -2.25 13.28
N LEU A 352 9.66 -1.29 14.19
CA LEU A 352 9.28 0.10 13.98
C LEU A 352 10.55 0.95 13.83
N TRP A 353 10.71 1.53 12.65
CA TRP A 353 11.86 2.35 12.30
C TRP A 353 11.45 3.80 12.08
N GLU A 354 12.34 4.72 12.44
CA GLU A 354 12.28 6.15 12.12
C GLU A 354 13.43 6.52 11.19
N PHE A 355 13.12 7.19 10.08
CA PHE A 355 14.11 7.84 9.22
C PHE A 355 14.01 9.35 9.36
N LYS A 356 15.15 10.00 9.57
CA LYS A 356 15.28 11.46 9.65
C LYS A 356 15.90 12.03 8.38
N PRO A 357 15.11 12.65 7.47
CA PRO A 357 15.66 13.24 6.25
C PRO A 357 16.76 14.28 6.52
N SER A 358 16.68 15.00 7.64
CA SER A 358 17.66 16.03 8.02
C SER A 358 19.05 15.50 8.31
N THR A 359 19.19 14.25 8.78
CA THR A 359 20.48 13.60 9.10
C THR A 359 20.80 12.44 8.19
N ASN A 360 19.80 12.01 7.38
CA ASN A 360 19.89 10.81 6.53
C ASN A 360 20.17 9.53 7.33
N GLU A 361 19.54 9.38 8.50
CA GLU A 361 19.76 8.28 9.43
C GLU A 361 18.48 7.51 9.74
N TRP A 362 18.59 6.18 9.79
CA TRP A 362 17.56 5.28 10.31
C TRP A 362 17.81 4.98 11.79
N THR A 363 16.75 4.89 12.56
CA THR A 363 16.77 4.50 13.98
C THR A 363 15.72 3.43 14.23
N LEU A 364 16.13 2.28 14.76
CA LEU A 364 15.19 1.27 15.27
C LEU A 364 14.59 1.81 16.57
N VAL A 365 13.29 2.06 16.57
CA VAL A 365 12.56 2.62 17.72
C VAL A 365 12.02 1.51 18.61
N TRP A 366 11.50 0.45 17.99
CA TRP A 366 10.88 -0.66 18.70
C TRP A 366 10.84 -1.92 17.82
N GLY A 367 10.72 -3.09 18.48
CA GLY A 367 10.67 -4.38 17.82
C GLY A 367 12.05 -4.99 17.63
N GLY A 368 12.13 -5.89 16.72
CA GLY A 368 13.32 -6.69 16.41
C GLY A 368 13.05 -8.16 16.68
N ASN A 369 13.09 -8.95 15.62
CA ASN A 369 12.92 -10.39 15.73
C ASN A 369 14.10 -10.97 16.52
N THR A 370 13.81 -11.95 17.38
CA THR A 370 14.88 -12.80 17.90
C THR A 370 15.42 -13.61 16.72
N PRO A 371 16.71 -13.48 16.41
CA PRO A 371 17.28 -14.20 15.28
C PRO A 371 17.01 -15.70 15.38
N CYS A 372 16.76 -16.33 14.26
CA CYS A 372 16.71 -17.77 14.20
C CYS A 372 17.99 -18.39 14.77
N PRO A 373 17.90 -19.29 15.76
CA PRO A 373 19.10 -19.94 16.29
C PRO A 373 19.82 -20.72 15.20
N VAL A 374 21.16 -20.57 15.15
CA VAL A 374 22.02 -21.27 14.18
C VAL A 374 21.77 -22.77 14.25
N GLY A 375 21.40 -23.37 13.10
CA GLY A 375 21.13 -24.81 12.98
C GLY A 375 19.66 -25.22 13.16
N VAL A 376 18.76 -24.28 13.35
CA VAL A 376 17.31 -24.51 13.35
C VAL A 376 16.72 -24.16 11.98
N ASN A 377 15.83 -24.98 11.45
CA ASN A 377 15.12 -24.69 10.22
C ASN A 377 13.98 -23.72 10.52
N CYS A 378 14.18 -22.44 10.25
CA CYS A 378 13.27 -21.35 10.61
C CYS A 378 12.03 -21.20 9.73
N ILE A 379 11.85 -22.04 8.73
CA ILE A 379 10.59 -22.14 7.96
C ILE A 379 9.36 -22.36 8.88
N TYR A 380 9.61 -22.82 10.12
CA TYR A 380 8.59 -23.11 11.13
C TYR A 380 8.81 -22.35 12.45
N TYR A 381 9.68 -21.30 12.47
CA TYR A 381 9.85 -20.53 13.70
C TYR A 381 8.65 -19.59 13.86
N PRO A 382 7.93 -19.67 14.99
CA PRO A 382 6.86 -18.70 15.22
C PRO A 382 7.50 -17.31 15.30
N GLY A 383 7.07 -16.40 14.42
CA GLY A 383 7.43 -15.00 14.47
C GLY A 383 7.09 -14.39 15.82
N THR A 384 7.36 -13.11 16.01
CA THR A 384 7.04 -12.42 17.26
C THR A 384 5.53 -12.30 17.41
N LEU A 385 5.00 -12.90 18.47
CA LEU A 385 3.56 -12.89 18.76
C LEU A 385 3.10 -11.51 19.21
N GLY A 386 1.88 -11.14 18.85
CA GLY A 386 1.25 -9.95 19.37
C GLY A 386 0.97 -10.01 20.88
N VAL A 387 1.23 -8.91 21.57
CA VAL A 387 0.89 -8.75 23.00
C VAL A 387 -0.29 -7.79 23.12
N TYR A 388 -1.47 -8.34 23.32
CA TYR A 388 -2.72 -7.57 23.16
C TYR A 388 -3.19 -6.84 24.41
N GLY A 389 -2.86 -7.23 25.61
CA GLY A 389 -3.30 -6.56 26.83
C GLY A 389 -4.83 -6.40 26.91
N THR A 390 -5.29 -5.30 27.52
CA THR A 390 -6.71 -4.96 27.61
C THR A 390 -7.11 -4.01 26.48
N GLN A 391 -8.15 -4.36 25.71
CA GLN A 391 -8.64 -3.55 24.60
C GLN A 391 -8.95 -2.11 25.03
N GLY A 392 -8.44 -1.13 24.30
CA GLY A 392 -8.62 0.30 24.56
C GLY A 392 -7.76 0.87 25.69
N VAL A 393 -6.92 0.06 26.34
CA VAL A 393 -5.99 0.48 27.40
C VAL A 393 -4.56 0.47 26.84
N ALA A 394 -3.92 1.64 26.84
CA ALA A 394 -2.52 1.76 26.42
C ALA A 394 -1.58 1.10 27.45
N SER A 395 -0.58 0.39 26.95
CA SER A 395 0.51 -0.18 27.77
C SER A 395 1.78 -0.26 26.93
N ALA A 396 2.93 0.03 27.54
CA ALA A 396 4.23 -0.12 26.91
C ALA A 396 4.57 -1.58 26.55
N SER A 397 3.86 -2.55 27.14
CA SER A 397 3.99 -3.97 26.79
C SER A 397 3.12 -4.43 25.63
N ASN A 398 2.14 -3.62 25.20
CA ASN A 398 1.29 -3.97 24.08
C ASN A 398 2.08 -3.84 22.76
N ALA A 399 1.93 -4.83 21.90
CA ALA A 399 2.71 -4.93 20.66
C ALA A 399 1.92 -5.63 19.56
N PRO A 400 1.86 -5.08 18.34
CA PRO A 400 1.43 -5.84 17.18
C PRO A 400 2.38 -7.00 16.91
N ALA A 401 1.86 -8.13 16.41
CA ALA A 401 2.68 -9.21 15.90
C ALA A 401 3.36 -8.84 14.57
N ASP A 402 4.31 -9.68 14.17
CA ASP A 402 4.91 -9.66 12.83
C ASP A 402 3.81 -9.72 11.78
N ARG A 403 3.87 -8.83 10.78
CA ARG A 403 2.85 -8.76 9.73
C ARG A 403 3.29 -8.03 8.49
N THR A 404 2.67 -8.38 7.37
CA THR A 404 2.79 -7.73 6.06
C THR A 404 1.41 -7.32 5.52
N GLY A 405 1.36 -6.41 4.56
CA GLY A 405 0.13 -6.06 3.84
C GLY A 405 -0.98 -5.42 4.69
N ALA A 406 -0.65 -4.89 5.87
CA ALA A 406 -1.57 -4.12 6.70
C ALA A 406 -1.89 -2.76 6.06
N VAL A 407 -2.87 -2.05 6.59
CA VAL A 407 -3.13 -0.64 6.24
C VAL A 407 -2.85 0.28 7.41
N SER A 408 -2.57 1.54 7.11
CA SER A 408 -2.14 2.51 8.10
C SER A 408 -2.81 3.88 7.92
N TRP A 409 -2.95 4.61 9.03
CA TRP A 409 -3.46 5.98 9.06
C TRP A 409 -2.72 6.81 10.10
N THR A 410 -2.75 8.13 9.93
CA THR A 410 -2.37 9.10 10.96
C THR A 410 -3.60 9.89 11.36
N ASP A 411 -3.91 9.98 12.68
CA ASP A 411 -5.00 10.81 13.16
C ASP A 411 -4.58 12.29 13.30
N ASN A 412 -5.57 13.18 13.50
CA ASN A 412 -5.33 14.63 13.64
C ASN A 412 -4.47 15.00 14.86
N SER A 413 -4.21 14.06 15.74
CA SER A 413 -3.33 14.24 16.93
C SER A 413 -1.93 13.70 16.67
N GLY A 414 -1.63 13.21 15.46
CA GLY A 414 -0.34 12.64 15.08
C GLY A 414 -0.12 11.20 15.56
N ASN A 415 -1.15 10.51 16.00
CA ASN A 415 -1.01 9.10 16.37
C ASN A 415 -1.07 8.21 15.12
N TYR A 416 -0.29 7.12 15.12
CA TYR A 416 -0.28 6.14 14.04
C TYR A 416 -1.26 5.01 14.34
N TRP A 417 -2.00 4.62 13.31
CA TRP A 417 -2.98 3.56 13.38
C TRP A 417 -2.62 2.46 12.36
N LEU A 418 -2.88 1.21 12.73
CA LEU A 418 -2.60 0.03 11.96
C LEU A 418 -3.80 -0.90 12.00
N PHE A 419 -4.20 -1.48 10.86
CA PHE A 419 -5.29 -2.44 10.80
C PHE A 419 -4.93 -3.63 9.93
N GLY A 420 -5.20 -4.83 10.41
CA GLY A 420 -5.15 -6.06 9.65
C GLY A 420 -3.74 -6.47 9.19
N GLY A 421 -3.66 -6.96 7.97
CA GLY A 421 -2.49 -7.57 7.36
C GLY A 421 -2.49 -9.09 7.51
N HIS A 422 -1.49 -9.74 6.93
CA HIS A 422 -1.19 -11.16 7.10
C HIS A 422 -0.07 -11.31 8.12
N GLY A 423 -0.30 -12.07 9.18
CA GLY A 423 0.66 -12.17 10.28
C GLY A 423 0.23 -13.13 11.38
N TYR A 424 0.97 -13.10 12.49
CA TYR A 424 0.67 -13.97 13.63
C TYR A 424 -0.35 -13.33 14.57
N ASP A 425 -1.27 -14.14 15.07
CA ASP A 425 -2.20 -13.74 16.12
C ASP A 425 -1.59 -13.89 17.53
N SER A 426 -2.39 -13.64 18.58
CA SER A 426 -1.97 -13.81 19.97
C SER A 426 -1.67 -15.26 20.37
N THR A 427 -2.09 -16.24 19.58
CA THR A 427 -1.92 -17.70 19.83
C THR A 427 -0.77 -18.29 19.02
N GLY A 428 -0.21 -17.54 18.09
CA GLY A 428 0.83 -17.99 17.15
C GLY A 428 0.28 -18.63 15.88
N ALA A 429 -1.01 -18.47 15.61
CA ALA A 429 -1.58 -18.89 14.35
C ALA A 429 -1.30 -17.80 13.27
N LEU A 430 -0.94 -18.24 12.07
CA LEU A 430 -0.64 -17.38 10.92
C LEU A 430 -1.86 -17.23 10.04
N GLY A 431 -2.27 -15.98 9.77
CA GLY A 431 -3.42 -15.73 8.90
C GLY A 431 -3.70 -14.24 8.73
N GLN A 432 -4.84 -13.94 8.11
CA GLN A 432 -5.30 -12.55 7.95
C GLN A 432 -5.88 -12.04 9.26
N LEU A 433 -5.55 -10.79 9.58
CA LEU A 433 -5.88 -10.13 10.83
C LEU A 433 -6.96 -9.05 10.64
N ASN A 434 -7.69 -8.72 11.70
CA ASN A 434 -8.62 -7.58 11.74
C ASN A 434 -8.48 -6.74 13.01
N ASP A 435 -7.34 -6.85 13.68
CA ASP A 435 -7.00 -6.06 14.85
C ASP A 435 -6.68 -4.61 14.48
N LEU A 436 -7.14 -3.67 15.30
CA LEU A 436 -6.89 -2.25 15.14
C LEU A 436 -5.98 -1.76 16.27
N TRP A 437 -4.82 -1.27 15.91
CA TRP A 437 -3.79 -0.77 16.82
C TRP A 437 -3.66 0.75 16.74
N LYS A 438 -3.23 1.35 17.83
CA LYS A 438 -2.87 2.75 17.91
C LYS A 438 -1.52 2.91 18.61
N TYR A 439 -0.59 3.59 17.98
CA TYR A 439 0.70 4.00 18.55
C TYR A 439 0.74 5.52 18.73
N GLN A 440 1.28 5.98 19.85
CA GLN A 440 1.49 7.39 20.16
C GLN A 440 3.01 7.62 20.14
N PRO A 441 3.55 8.29 19.10
CA PRO A 441 4.98 8.57 18.99
C PRO A 441 5.49 9.56 20.03
#